data_7f0793c08a02722505913713033df395
#
_entry.id   7f0793c08a02722505913713033df395
#
_cell.length_a   1.000
_cell.length_b   1.000
_cell.length_c   1.000
_cell.angle_alpha   90.00
_cell.angle_beta   90.00
_cell.angle_gamma   90.00
#
_symmetry.space_group_name_H-M   'P 1'
#
loop_
_entity.id
_entity.type
_entity.pdbx_description
1 polymer ?
#
loop_
_entity_poly.entity_id
_entity_poly.type
_entity_poly.pdbx_seq_one_letter_code
_entity_poly.pdbx_strand_id
1 'polypeptide(L)'
;MRFYEKKILPYLIDSFCSSSPTTKQRQKIIPKASGDILEIGLGSGLNLEFYNPSKVNKIWGLEPSIEMQALAKKAQTKTKLKVNFLTMPAEALTLEANSIDTIVLTYVLCTIPDVDKALLQMYRVLKPEGRILFSEHGLAPDKNVQCMQNVINPLWKKVSGGCHLNRNIPLLLRNAAFQLQEDNRMYIPGFRFAAYNFWGIATK
;
A
#
# COMPACT_ATOMS: atom_id res chain seq x y z
N MET A 1 4.48 8.61 -23.28
CA MET A 1 4.49 7.95 -21.95
C MET A 1 4.76 8.98 -20.84
N ARG A 2 5.86 9.72 -20.83
CA ARG A 2 6.17 10.69 -19.74
C ARG A 2 5.06 11.70 -19.38
N PHE A 3 4.26 12.19 -20.35
CA PHE A 3 3.18 13.14 -20.06
C PHE A 3 2.01 12.47 -19.34
N TYR A 4 1.58 11.30 -19.80
CA TYR A 4 0.52 10.50 -19.15
C TYR A 4 0.90 10.14 -17.70
N GLU A 5 2.10 9.61 -17.50
CA GLU A 5 2.61 9.17 -16.18
C GLU A 5 2.70 10.32 -15.17
N LYS A 6 3.04 11.54 -15.62
CA LYS A 6 3.20 12.71 -14.73
C LYS A 6 1.94 13.54 -14.54
N LYS A 7 1.08 13.63 -15.55
CA LYS A 7 -0.03 14.60 -15.56
C LYS A 7 -1.42 13.98 -15.47
N ILE A 8 -1.59 12.72 -15.82
CA ILE A 8 -2.89 12.07 -15.90
C ILE A 8 -2.98 10.93 -14.88
N LEU A 9 -2.03 10.02 -14.92
CA LEU A 9 -2.03 8.82 -14.10
C LEU A 9 -2.14 9.09 -12.58
N PRO A 10 -1.44 10.07 -11.97
CA PRO A 10 -1.57 10.35 -10.54
C PRO A 10 -3.01 10.69 -10.13
N TYR A 11 -3.71 11.48 -10.94
CA TYR A 11 -5.10 11.85 -10.65
C TYR A 11 -6.08 10.71 -10.88
N LEU A 12 -5.83 9.83 -11.86
CA LEU A 12 -6.64 8.63 -12.07
C LEU A 12 -6.47 7.65 -10.90
N ILE A 13 -5.24 7.42 -10.46
CA ILE A 13 -4.95 6.57 -9.29
C ILE A 13 -5.60 7.18 -8.04
N ASP A 14 -5.43 8.46 -7.80
CA ASP A 14 -6.02 9.16 -6.66
C ASP A 14 -7.55 9.02 -6.64
N SER A 15 -8.21 9.27 -7.79
CA SER A 15 -9.66 9.13 -7.93
C SER A 15 -10.15 7.71 -7.66
N PHE A 16 -9.44 6.70 -8.17
CA PHE A 16 -9.79 5.29 -7.92
C PHE A 16 -9.55 4.92 -6.45
N CYS A 17 -8.41 5.30 -5.90
CA CYS A 17 -8.02 4.99 -4.53
C CYS A 17 -8.80 5.79 -3.47
N SER A 18 -9.40 6.92 -3.80
CA SER A 18 -10.28 7.70 -2.92
C SER A 18 -11.75 7.26 -2.96
N SER A 19 -12.09 6.24 -3.75
CA SER A 19 -13.46 5.74 -3.85
C SER A 19 -13.99 5.23 -2.50
N SER A 20 -15.31 5.30 -2.28
CA SER A 20 -15.92 4.85 -1.03
C SER A 20 -15.58 3.40 -0.64
N PRO A 21 -15.56 2.41 -1.57
CA PRO A 21 -15.18 1.03 -1.22
C PRO A 21 -13.76 0.91 -0.68
N THR A 22 -12.78 1.59 -1.30
CA THR A 22 -11.37 1.56 -0.87
C THR A 22 -11.15 2.33 0.43
N THR A 23 -11.84 3.46 0.61
CA THR A 23 -11.86 4.24 1.85
C THR A 23 -12.34 3.40 3.03
N LYS A 24 -13.42 2.63 2.87
CA LYS A 24 -13.92 1.71 3.91
C LYS A 24 -12.89 0.63 4.29
N GLN A 25 -12.05 0.20 3.36
CA GLN A 25 -10.97 -0.75 3.69
C GLN A 25 -9.87 -0.08 4.54
N ARG A 26 -9.47 1.17 4.21
CA ARG A 26 -8.51 1.95 5.00
C ARG A 26 -8.99 2.13 6.45
N GLN A 27 -10.25 2.47 6.64
CA GLN A 27 -10.87 2.66 7.97
C GLN A 27 -10.79 1.42 8.87
N LYS A 28 -10.65 0.21 8.32
CA LYS A 28 -10.54 -1.03 9.10
C LYS A 28 -9.15 -1.22 9.72
N ILE A 29 -8.11 -0.71 9.07
CA ILE A 29 -6.73 -1.03 9.43
C ILE A 29 -5.93 0.18 9.91
N ILE A 30 -6.05 1.35 9.27
CA ILE A 30 -5.21 2.51 9.56
C ILE A 30 -5.34 2.99 11.02
N PRO A 31 -6.53 3.02 11.67
CA PRO A 31 -6.64 3.40 13.09
C PRO A 31 -5.91 2.47 14.06
N LYS A 32 -5.49 1.28 13.61
CA LYS A 32 -4.70 0.33 14.41
C LYS A 32 -3.19 0.68 14.41
N ALA A 33 -2.73 1.58 13.53
CA ALA A 33 -1.32 1.97 13.44
C ALA A 33 -0.87 2.75 14.68
N SER A 34 0.37 2.49 15.11
CA SER A 34 0.95 3.14 16.30
C SER A 34 2.48 3.20 16.24
N GLY A 35 3.06 4.10 17.03
CA GLY A 35 4.51 4.26 17.14
C GLY A 35 5.12 4.99 15.95
N ASP A 36 6.33 4.60 15.58
CA ASP A 36 7.03 5.06 14.39
C ASP A 36 6.52 4.29 13.17
N ILE A 37 5.90 4.98 12.24
CA ILE A 37 5.19 4.36 11.11
C ILE A 37 6.01 4.54 9.82
N LEU A 38 6.09 3.48 9.02
CA LEU A 38 6.53 3.53 7.63
C LEU A 38 5.33 3.22 6.72
N GLU A 39 4.84 4.21 6.01
CA GLU A 39 3.83 4.02 4.97
C GLU A 39 4.52 3.89 3.61
N ILE A 40 4.40 2.71 3.00
CA ILE A 40 4.90 2.44 1.66
C ILE A 40 3.83 2.83 0.64
N GLY A 41 4.20 3.67 -0.32
CA GLY A 41 3.25 4.21 -1.29
C GLY A 41 2.27 5.18 -0.64
N LEU A 42 2.78 6.22 0.03
CA LEU A 42 1.94 7.26 0.66
C LEU A 42 0.92 7.86 -0.32
N GLY A 43 1.27 7.90 -1.60
CA GLY A 43 0.41 8.43 -2.65
C GLY A 43 0.04 9.90 -2.41
N SER A 44 -1.22 10.21 -2.55
CA SER A 44 -1.79 11.54 -2.25
C SER A 44 -2.09 11.79 -0.76
N GLY A 45 -1.75 10.83 0.12
CA GLY A 45 -1.95 10.95 1.56
C GLY A 45 -3.35 10.56 2.05
N LEU A 46 -4.05 9.68 1.32
CA LEU A 46 -5.42 9.25 1.65
C LEU A 46 -5.56 8.54 3.00
N ASN A 47 -4.47 8.02 3.56
CA ASN A 47 -4.49 7.40 4.89
C ASN A 47 -4.37 8.41 6.03
N LEU A 48 -3.88 9.62 5.77
CA LEU A 48 -3.51 10.59 6.81
C LEU A 48 -4.70 10.98 7.70
N GLU A 49 -5.91 11.00 7.17
CA GLU A 49 -7.12 11.32 7.93
C GLU A 49 -7.57 10.22 8.90
N PHE A 50 -7.09 8.97 8.70
CA PHE A 50 -7.51 7.80 9.50
C PHE A 50 -6.54 7.43 10.60
N TYR A 51 -5.32 7.97 10.61
CA TYR A 51 -4.40 7.76 11.72
C TYR A 51 -4.91 8.43 13.01
N ASN A 52 -4.72 7.74 14.13
CA ASN A 52 -4.97 8.32 15.44
C ASN A 52 -3.73 9.10 15.90
N PRO A 53 -3.77 10.45 15.97
CA PRO A 53 -2.60 11.24 16.33
C PRO A 53 -2.05 10.96 17.73
N SER A 54 -2.86 10.43 18.65
CA SER A 54 -2.42 10.09 20.01
C SER A 54 -1.60 8.80 20.08
N LYS A 55 -1.62 7.98 19.00
CA LYS A 55 -0.89 6.71 18.91
C LYS A 55 0.35 6.78 18.00
N VAL A 56 0.47 7.85 17.22
CA VAL A 56 1.49 8.01 16.19
C VAL A 56 2.59 8.95 16.70
N ASN A 57 3.84 8.50 16.70
CA ASN A 57 4.99 9.35 17.00
C ASN A 57 5.39 10.19 15.77
N LYS A 58 5.65 9.51 14.65
CA LYS A 58 5.97 10.10 13.35
C LYS A 58 5.62 9.14 12.23
N ILE A 59 5.48 9.67 11.02
CA ILE A 59 5.26 8.90 9.80
C ILE A 59 6.44 9.13 8.85
N TRP A 60 7.04 8.04 8.38
CA TRP A 60 7.88 8.01 7.21
C TRP A 60 7.00 7.65 6.02
N GLY A 61 6.73 8.62 5.14
CA GLY A 61 5.89 8.44 3.97
C GLY A 61 6.74 8.22 2.72
N LEU A 62 6.84 6.99 2.27
CA LEU A 62 7.60 6.65 1.07
C LEU A 62 6.71 6.78 -0.17
N GLU A 63 7.12 7.67 -1.08
CA GLU A 63 6.43 7.91 -2.35
C GLU A 63 7.44 8.41 -3.39
N PRO A 64 7.75 7.62 -4.43
CA PRO A 64 8.69 8.03 -5.47
C PRO A 64 8.21 9.19 -6.36
N SER A 65 6.87 9.36 -6.54
CA SER A 65 6.31 10.43 -7.37
C SER A 65 6.27 11.76 -6.64
N ILE A 66 6.97 12.75 -7.16
CA ILE A 66 6.96 14.12 -6.64
C ILE A 66 5.56 14.74 -6.75
N GLU A 67 4.82 14.40 -7.81
CA GLU A 67 3.46 14.85 -8.05
C GLU A 67 2.50 14.34 -6.97
N MET A 68 2.60 13.06 -6.62
CA MET A 68 1.81 12.46 -5.54
C MET A 68 2.21 13.04 -4.18
N GLN A 69 3.51 13.22 -3.91
CA GLN A 69 3.97 13.89 -2.68
C GLN A 69 3.41 15.32 -2.55
N ALA A 70 3.27 16.05 -3.65
CA ALA A 70 2.68 17.40 -3.61
C ALA A 70 1.21 17.37 -3.13
N LEU A 71 0.45 16.34 -3.53
CA LEU A 71 -0.91 16.12 -3.04
C LEU A 71 -0.91 15.70 -1.57
N ALA A 72 -0.01 14.79 -1.18
CA ALA A 72 0.12 14.35 0.21
C ALA A 72 0.50 15.49 1.17
N LYS A 73 1.36 16.41 0.75
CA LYS A 73 1.68 17.63 1.52
C LYS A 73 0.46 18.49 1.78
N LYS A 74 -0.46 18.63 0.78
CA LYS A 74 -1.73 19.32 0.98
C LYS A 74 -2.66 18.55 1.92
N ALA A 75 -2.70 17.22 1.85
CA ALA A 75 -3.48 16.41 2.77
C ALA A 75 -2.93 16.54 4.21
N GLN A 76 -1.61 16.54 4.38
CA GLN A 76 -0.95 16.71 5.68
C GLN A 76 -1.35 18.01 6.39
N THR A 77 -1.52 19.13 5.66
CA THR A 77 -1.91 20.41 6.30
C THR A 77 -3.25 20.35 7.03
N LYS A 78 -4.08 19.36 6.73
CA LYS A 78 -5.38 19.13 7.38
C LYS A 78 -5.28 18.25 8.64
N THR A 79 -4.10 17.78 8.98
CA THR A 79 -3.84 16.89 10.11
C THR A 79 -2.78 17.47 11.05
N LYS A 80 -2.69 16.93 12.28
CA LYS A 80 -1.60 17.26 13.23
C LYS A 80 -0.41 16.32 13.11
N LEU A 81 -0.40 15.43 12.13
CA LEU A 81 0.63 14.41 11.95
C LEU A 81 1.89 15.00 11.35
N LYS A 82 3.04 14.54 11.84
CA LYS A 82 4.36 14.84 11.25
C LYS A 82 4.72 13.76 10.24
N VAL A 83 4.85 14.12 8.97
CA VAL A 83 5.24 13.22 7.88
C VAL A 83 6.61 13.60 7.37
N ASN A 84 7.54 12.65 7.39
CA ASN A 84 8.85 12.74 6.74
C ASN A 84 8.75 12.05 5.37
N PHE A 85 8.82 12.83 4.31
CA PHE A 85 8.70 12.31 2.94
C PHE A 85 10.00 11.66 2.47
N LEU A 86 9.93 10.43 1.98
CA LEU A 86 11.02 9.68 1.40
C LEU A 86 10.78 9.50 -0.10
N THR A 87 11.71 10.01 -0.93
CA THR A 87 11.66 9.91 -2.40
C THR A 87 12.62 8.82 -2.87
N MET A 88 12.29 7.57 -2.56
CA MET A 88 13.10 6.41 -2.95
C MET A 88 12.19 5.21 -3.24
N PRO A 89 12.66 4.19 -3.98
CA PRO A 89 11.92 2.95 -4.14
C PRO A 89 11.94 2.11 -2.84
N ALA A 90 10.89 1.32 -2.62
CA ALA A 90 10.78 0.46 -1.44
C ALA A 90 11.87 -0.63 -1.38
N GLU A 91 12.45 -0.97 -2.54
CA GLU A 91 13.55 -1.92 -2.69
C GLU A 91 14.90 -1.41 -2.16
N ALA A 92 15.00 -0.10 -1.81
CA ALA A 92 16.24 0.55 -1.39
C ALA A 92 16.05 1.43 -0.15
N LEU A 93 15.31 0.94 0.86
CA LEU A 93 15.08 1.68 2.12
C LEU A 93 16.40 1.96 2.86
N THR A 94 16.60 3.24 3.22
CA THR A 94 17.79 3.71 3.97
C THR A 94 17.54 3.81 5.47
N LEU A 95 16.33 3.49 5.94
CA LEU A 95 16.01 3.48 7.37
C LEU A 95 16.82 2.39 8.11
N GLU A 96 17.12 2.64 9.37
CA GLU A 96 17.85 1.70 10.23
C GLU A 96 17.06 0.39 10.42
N ALA A 97 17.76 -0.72 10.62
CA ALA A 97 17.14 -1.99 10.98
C ALA A 97 16.42 -1.86 12.32
N ASN A 98 15.27 -2.55 12.44
CA ASN A 98 14.47 -2.58 13.67
C ASN A 98 14.11 -1.18 14.22
N SER A 99 13.80 -0.23 13.34
CA SER A 99 13.47 1.15 13.71
C SER A 99 11.97 1.48 13.62
N ILE A 100 11.19 0.64 12.95
CA ILE A 100 9.77 0.89 12.63
C ILE A 100 8.86 0.00 13.48
N ASP A 101 7.85 0.60 14.12
CA ASP A 101 6.84 -0.12 14.90
C ASP A 101 5.71 -0.66 14.02
N THR A 102 5.27 0.14 13.04
CA THR A 102 4.18 -0.24 12.14
C THR A 102 4.53 0.08 10.69
N ILE A 103 4.45 -0.91 9.81
CA ILE A 103 4.46 -0.70 8.35
C ILE A 103 3.02 -0.71 7.85
N VAL A 104 2.69 0.24 6.97
CA VAL A 104 1.36 0.36 6.36
C VAL A 104 1.48 0.15 4.85
N LEU A 105 0.66 -0.77 4.34
CA LEU A 105 0.58 -1.13 2.92
C LEU A 105 -0.88 -1.00 2.47
N THR A 106 -1.16 -0.05 1.59
CA THR A 106 -2.52 0.13 1.06
C THR A 106 -2.49 0.34 -0.45
N TYR A 107 -2.89 -0.69 -1.20
CA TYR A 107 -2.94 -0.68 -2.66
C TYR A 107 -1.60 -0.34 -3.31
N VAL A 108 -0.50 -0.83 -2.72
CA VAL A 108 0.87 -0.56 -3.15
C VAL A 108 1.65 -1.82 -3.56
N LEU A 109 1.46 -2.95 -2.88
CA LEU A 109 2.17 -4.19 -3.21
C LEU A 109 1.93 -4.65 -4.65
N CYS A 110 0.81 -4.24 -5.24
CA CYS A 110 0.48 -4.55 -6.63
C CYS A 110 1.38 -3.80 -7.64
N THR A 111 1.97 -2.65 -7.27
CA THR A 111 2.74 -1.77 -8.18
C THR A 111 4.24 -1.86 -8.01
N ILE A 112 4.76 -2.31 -6.87
CA ILE A 112 6.20 -2.41 -6.61
C ILE A 112 6.85 -3.37 -7.64
N PRO A 113 7.87 -2.93 -8.40
CA PRO A 113 8.48 -3.77 -9.43
C PRO A 113 9.09 -5.05 -8.87
N ASP A 114 10.02 -4.94 -7.93
CA ASP A 114 10.66 -6.06 -7.22
C ASP A 114 10.08 -6.15 -5.80
N VAL A 115 8.90 -6.78 -5.71
CA VAL A 115 8.15 -6.89 -4.45
C VAL A 115 8.89 -7.74 -3.41
N ASP A 116 9.63 -8.75 -3.83
CA ASP A 116 10.37 -9.62 -2.90
C ASP A 116 11.52 -8.83 -2.25
N LYS A 117 12.27 -8.05 -3.02
CA LYS A 117 13.31 -7.17 -2.50
C LYS A 117 12.75 -6.10 -1.57
N ALA A 118 11.59 -5.51 -1.92
CA ALA A 118 10.92 -4.53 -1.08
C ALA A 118 10.47 -5.13 0.25
N LEU A 119 9.86 -6.32 0.23
CA LEU A 119 9.44 -7.04 1.44
C LEU A 119 10.63 -7.42 2.32
N LEU A 120 11.77 -7.78 1.74
CA LEU A 120 13.01 -8.01 2.49
C LEU A 120 13.49 -6.74 3.21
N GLN A 121 13.42 -5.57 2.56
CA GLN A 121 13.73 -4.30 3.21
C GLN A 121 12.72 -3.96 4.32
N MET A 122 11.44 -4.20 4.09
CA MET A 122 10.41 -4.03 5.12
C MET A 122 10.66 -4.93 6.32
N TYR A 123 11.04 -6.18 6.10
CA TYR A 123 11.42 -7.11 7.16
C TYR A 123 12.63 -6.59 7.96
N ARG A 124 13.64 -6.06 7.29
CA ARG A 124 14.84 -5.50 7.93
C ARG A 124 14.53 -4.33 8.86
N VAL A 125 13.71 -3.38 8.39
CA VAL A 125 13.42 -2.14 9.15
C VAL A 125 12.37 -2.32 10.23
N LEU A 126 11.49 -3.32 10.11
CA LEU A 126 10.46 -3.61 11.11
C LEU A 126 11.10 -4.13 12.39
N LYS A 127 10.67 -3.63 13.55
CA LYS A 127 11.07 -4.14 14.87
C LYS A 127 10.62 -5.59 15.06
N PRO A 128 11.25 -6.39 15.96
CA PRO A 128 10.79 -7.74 16.27
C PRO A 128 9.30 -7.80 16.68
N GLU A 129 8.85 -6.87 17.52
CA GLU A 129 7.45 -6.73 17.96
C GLU A 129 6.60 -5.86 17.02
N GLY A 130 7.17 -5.44 15.90
CA GLY A 130 6.51 -4.60 14.92
C GLY A 130 5.48 -5.37 14.09
N ARG A 131 4.62 -4.63 13.41
CA ARG A 131 3.57 -5.22 12.58
C ARG A 131 3.40 -4.52 11.24
N ILE A 132 2.91 -5.29 10.29
CA ILE A 132 2.42 -4.78 9.01
C ILE A 132 0.90 -4.71 9.07
N LEU A 133 0.34 -3.57 8.74
CA LEU A 133 -1.08 -3.39 8.44
C LEU A 133 -1.25 -3.33 6.93
N PHE A 134 -2.04 -4.22 6.35
CA PHE A 134 -2.20 -4.25 4.91
C PHE A 134 -3.66 -4.21 4.48
N SER A 135 -3.91 -3.54 3.37
CA SER A 135 -5.17 -3.59 2.61
C SER A 135 -4.85 -3.48 1.13
N GLU A 136 -4.97 -4.58 0.42
CA GLU A 136 -4.48 -4.73 -0.95
C GLU A 136 -5.53 -5.43 -1.83
N HIS A 137 -5.58 -5.12 -3.11
CA HIS A 137 -6.25 -5.99 -4.06
C HIS A 137 -5.29 -7.04 -4.62
N GLY A 138 -5.82 -8.13 -5.14
CA GLY A 138 -4.96 -9.16 -5.72
C GLY A 138 -5.72 -10.32 -6.34
N LEU A 139 -5.06 -11.48 -6.37
CA LEU A 139 -5.55 -12.68 -7.03
C LEU A 139 -6.89 -13.14 -6.42
N ALA A 140 -7.92 -13.17 -7.25
CA ALA A 140 -9.25 -13.64 -6.87
C ALA A 140 -9.28 -15.16 -6.62
N PRO A 141 -10.21 -15.69 -5.81
CA PRO A 141 -10.32 -17.14 -5.58
C PRO A 141 -10.97 -17.89 -6.75
N ASP A 142 -11.83 -17.21 -7.53
CA ASP A 142 -12.60 -17.83 -8.61
C ASP A 142 -11.74 -18.03 -9.85
N LYS A 143 -11.64 -19.26 -10.35
CA LYS A 143 -10.82 -19.62 -11.52
C LYS A 143 -11.13 -18.77 -12.76
N ASN A 144 -12.42 -18.49 -13.02
CA ASN A 144 -12.84 -17.66 -14.16
C ASN A 144 -12.33 -16.21 -14.02
N VAL A 145 -12.36 -15.66 -12.79
CA VAL A 145 -11.83 -14.32 -12.52
C VAL A 145 -10.30 -14.31 -12.60
N GLN A 146 -9.62 -15.35 -12.11
CA GLN A 146 -8.17 -15.50 -12.29
C GLN A 146 -7.77 -15.54 -13.77
N CYS A 147 -8.50 -16.29 -14.58
CA CYS A 147 -8.25 -16.33 -16.03
C CYS A 147 -8.37 -14.91 -16.62
N MET A 148 -9.46 -14.20 -16.30
CA MET A 148 -9.65 -12.81 -16.73
C MET A 148 -8.56 -11.88 -16.24
N GLN A 149 -8.16 -12.00 -14.95
CA GLN A 149 -7.04 -11.24 -14.40
C GLN A 149 -5.75 -11.48 -15.19
N ASN A 150 -5.41 -12.74 -15.49
CA ASN A 150 -4.20 -13.09 -16.22
C ASN A 150 -4.20 -12.54 -17.66
N VAL A 151 -5.34 -12.60 -18.34
CA VAL A 151 -5.48 -12.07 -19.72
C VAL A 151 -5.37 -10.55 -19.75
N ILE A 152 -6.01 -9.86 -18.79
CA ILE A 152 -6.05 -8.38 -18.75
C ILE A 152 -4.74 -7.81 -18.21
N ASN A 153 -4.05 -8.50 -17.30
CA ASN A 153 -2.90 -8.01 -16.54
C ASN A 153 -1.78 -7.38 -17.39
N PRO A 154 -1.36 -7.92 -18.55
CA PRO A 154 -0.30 -7.30 -19.35
C PRO A 154 -0.65 -5.88 -19.86
N LEU A 155 -1.92 -5.65 -20.25
CA LEU A 155 -2.40 -4.34 -20.67
C LEU A 155 -2.63 -3.43 -19.47
N TRP A 156 -3.25 -3.97 -18.41
CA TRP A 156 -3.52 -3.25 -17.17
C TRP A 156 -2.26 -2.62 -16.58
N LYS A 157 -1.17 -3.37 -16.48
CA LYS A 157 0.13 -2.87 -15.99
C LYS A 157 0.61 -1.64 -16.74
N LYS A 158 0.42 -1.58 -18.06
CA LYS A 158 0.87 -0.45 -18.88
C LYS A 158 0.08 0.83 -18.62
N VAL A 159 -1.21 0.71 -18.30
CA VAL A 159 -2.10 1.86 -18.13
C VAL A 159 -2.31 2.28 -16.67
N SER A 160 -2.00 1.39 -15.70
CA SER A 160 -2.22 1.60 -14.27
C SER A 160 -0.93 1.72 -13.45
N GLY A 161 0.14 2.24 -14.06
CA GLY A 161 1.39 2.50 -13.32
C GLY A 161 2.11 1.27 -12.78
N GLY A 162 2.04 0.13 -13.51
CA GLY A 162 2.70 -1.12 -13.11
C GLY A 162 1.86 -2.02 -12.21
N CYS A 163 0.59 -1.67 -11.93
CA CYS A 163 -0.26 -2.46 -11.05
C CYS A 163 -0.54 -3.87 -11.60
N HIS A 164 -0.32 -4.89 -10.78
CA HIS A 164 -0.62 -6.29 -11.05
C HIS A 164 -1.96 -6.70 -10.42
N LEU A 165 -2.88 -7.21 -11.23
CA LEU A 165 -4.18 -7.68 -10.77
C LEU A 165 -4.14 -9.03 -10.05
N ASN A 166 -3.11 -9.83 -10.28
CA ASN A 166 -3.04 -11.25 -9.96
C ASN A 166 -1.97 -11.61 -8.92
N ARG A 167 -1.50 -10.66 -8.11
CA ARG A 167 -0.59 -10.96 -6.99
C ARG A 167 -1.33 -11.64 -5.85
N ASN A 168 -0.79 -12.73 -5.35
CA ASN A 168 -1.30 -13.39 -4.15
C ASN A 168 -0.66 -12.75 -2.91
N ILE A 169 -1.33 -11.75 -2.34
CA ILE A 169 -0.78 -10.93 -1.25
C ILE A 169 -0.42 -11.75 -0.01
N PRO A 170 -1.28 -12.66 0.51
CA PRO A 170 -0.89 -13.51 1.64
C PRO A 170 0.32 -14.38 1.38
N LEU A 171 0.46 -14.91 0.15
CA LEU A 171 1.61 -15.73 -0.21
C LEU A 171 2.90 -14.90 -0.28
N LEU A 172 2.86 -13.69 -0.82
CA LEU A 172 4.01 -12.77 -0.84
C LEU A 172 4.51 -12.46 0.57
N LEU A 173 3.60 -12.15 1.49
CA LEU A 173 3.97 -11.86 2.88
C LEU A 173 4.58 -13.10 3.57
N ARG A 174 4.00 -14.28 3.38
CA ARG A 174 4.55 -15.53 3.95
C ARG A 174 5.92 -15.88 3.37
N ASN A 175 6.12 -15.73 2.07
CA ASN A 175 7.41 -15.99 1.41
C ASN A 175 8.52 -15.05 1.93
N ALA A 176 8.15 -13.85 2.36
CA ALA A 176 9.05 -12.89 3.00
C ALA A 176 9.19 -13.11 4.53
N ALA A 177 8.81 -14.28 5.03
CA ALA A 177 8.89 -14.70 6.44
C ALA A 177 7.96 -13.94 7.41
N PHE A 178 6.95 -13.19 6.91
CA PHE A 178 5.94 -12.61 7.78
C PHE A 178 4.86 -13.62 8.16
N GLN A 179 4.42 -13.55 9.42
CA GLN A 179 3.34 -14.38 9.97
C GLN A 179 2.03 -13.60 9.92
N LEU A 180 1.03 -14.13 9.21
CA LEU A 180 -0.30 -13.50 9.14
C LEU A 180 -1.07 -13.77 10.43
N GLN A 181 -1.35 -12.72 11.19
CA GLN A 181 -2.18 -12.76 12.41
C GLN A 181 -3.65 -12.56 12.08
N GLU A 182 -3.93 -11.67 11.12
CA GLU A 182 -5.26 -11.46 10.55
C GLU A 182 -5.15 -11.55 9.01
N ASP A 183 -6.00 -12.37 8.37
CA ASP A 183 -6.07 -12.55 6.91
C ASP A 183 -7.54 -12.58 6.50
N ASN A 184 -8.09 -11.43 6.25
CA ASN A 184 -9.47 -11.25 5.82
C ASN A 184 -9.54 -11.00 4.32
N ARG A 185 -10.63 -11.44 3.68
CA ARG A 185 -10.77 -11.38 2.23
C ARG A 185 -12.20 -11.10 1.82
N MET A 186 -12.40 -10.28 0.79
CA MET A 186 -13.73 -10.04 0.22
C MET A 186 -13.65 -9.41 -1.17
N TYR A 187 -14.74 -9.53 -1.91
CA TYR A 187 -14.99 -8.62 -3.02
C TYR A 187 -15.56 -7.31 -2.50
N ILE A 188 -14.93 -6.19 -2.85
CA ILE A 188 -15.51 -4.87 -2.66
C ILE A 188 -16.33 -4.46 -3.90
N PRO A 189 -17.25 -3.49 -3.81
CA PRO A 189 -17.96 -2.97 -4.98
C PRO A 189 -16.98 -2.44 -6.04
N GLY A 190 -17.18 -2.83 -7.30
CA GLY A 190 -16.34 -2.45 -8.42
C GLY A 190 -16.20 -3.52 -9.50
N PHE A 191 -15.25 -3.33 -10.41
CA PHE A 191 -14.97 -4.33 -11.45
C PHE A 191 -14.40 -5.61 -10.83
N ARG A 192 -15.07 -6.73 -11.03
CA ARG A 192 -14.80 -8.01 -10.35
C ARG A 192 -13.33 -8.47 -10.49
N PHE A 193 -12.69 -8.22 -11.63
CA PHE A 193 -11.27 -8.54 -11.84
C PHE A 193 -10.28 -7.71 -11.01
N ALA A 194 -10.69 -6.54 -10.47
CA ALA A 194 -9.87 -5.67 -9.65
C ALA A 194 -10.40 -5.53 -8.21
N ALA A 195 -11.54 -6.16 -7.89
CA ALA A 195 -12.30 -5.91 -6.68
C ALA A 195 -12.01 -6.89 -5.53
N TYR A 196 -11.22 -7.96 -5.75
CA TYR A 196 -10.91 -8.89 -4.67
C TYR A 196 -9.82 -8.31 -3.78
N ASN A 197 -10.15 -8.11 -2.51
CA ASN A 197 -9.33 -7.44 -1.53
C ASN A 197 -8.92 -8.38 -0.39
N PHE A 198 -7.72 -8.16 0.10
CA PHE A 198 -7.12 -8.75 1.29
C PHE A 198 -6.86 -7.64 2.29
N TRP A 199 -7.14 -7.86 3.58
CA TRP A 199 -6.72 -6.92 4.63
C TRP A 199 -6.45 -7.66 5.92
N GLY A 200 -5.52 -7.15 6.70
CA GLY A 200 -5.17 -7.79 7.94
C GLY A 200 -3.91 -7.25 8.58
N ILE A 201 -3.32 -8.10 9.43
CA ILE A 201 -2.12 -7.83 10.20
C ILE A 201 -1.13 -8.96 9.98
N ALA A 202 0.13 -8.60 9.75
CA ALA A 202 1.24 -9.54 9.75
C ALA A 202 2.32 -9.06 10.73
N THR A 203 3.08 -10.01 11.28
CA THR A 203 4.20 -9.76 12.20
C THR A 203 5.47 -10.42 11.67
N LYS A 204 6.59 -10.08 12.28
CA LYS A 204 7.88 -10.71 12.02
C LYS A 204 7.90 -12.14 12.51
#